data_afc4a149227cbca236d3e49811290608
#
_entry.id   afc4a149227cbca236d3e49811290608
#
_cell.length_a   1.000
_cell.length_b   1.000
_cell.length_c   1.000
_cell.angle_alpha   90.00
_cell.angle_beta   90.00
_cell.angle_gamma   90.00
#
_symmetry.space_group_name_H-M   'P 1'
#
loop_
_entity.id
_entity.type
_entity.pdbx_description
1 polymer ?
#
loop_
_entity_poly.entity_id
_entity_poly.type
_entity_poly.pdbx_seq_one_letter_code
_entity_poly.pdbx_strand_id
1 'polypeptide(L)'
;MSIGKNISGFFEKSASSLKSLAKMAIQSRRCDIKPVAAPGESLIVMGNGPSLADTMRDNAEALASHPLLAVNFAINAPEFLELRPEFYILADPVFFNDLTNANVRRLWDNFSSAVTWPMTLFVPAKVRIPVKTGANVTVRRFNPVGVEGFAWLENIAFRTGAGMPRPRNVLIPAIMTGIALGFKTIYIVGADHSWSKTLEVSDENVVISVQPHFYKDNEAEHTRVASVYKNIRLHEIMYSFYVAFRSYFSIRRYADSRGVTIYNSTPSSFIDAFPRRPLKGAS
;
A
#
# COMPACT_ATOMS: atom_id res chain seq x y z
N MET A 1 -6.25 31.07 24.40
CA MET A 1 -5.64 29.73 24.20
C MET A 1 -5.43 29.31 22.71
N SER A 2 -5.79 30.17 21.74
CA SER A 2 -5.77 29.83 20.31
C SER A 2 -4.52 30.26 19.52
N ILE A 3 -3.92 31.43 19.86
CA ILE A 3 -2.78 32.00 19.10
C ILE A 3 -1.51 31.19 19.25
N GLY A 4 -1.16 30.70 20.43
CA GLY A 4 0.03 29.86 20.66
C GLY A 4 0.00 28.53 19.91
N LYS A 5 -1.19 27.89 19.80
CA LYS A 5 -1.35 26.65 19.02
C LYS A 5 -1.19 26.86 17.51
N ASN A 6 -1.61 28.02 17.00
CA ASN A 6 -1.46 28.33 15.57
C ASN A 6 0.01 28.62 15.21
N ILE A 7 0.75 29.27 16.09
CA ILE A 7 2.17 29.56 15.89
C ILE A 7 3.00 28.28 15.95
N SER A 8 2.81 27.43 16.95
CA SER A 8 3.52 26.13 17.04
C SER A 8 3.22 25.23 15.83
N GLY A 9 1.95 25.15 15.41
CA GLY A 9 1.55 24.38 14.22
C GLY A 9 2.16 24.91 12.92
N PHE A 10 2.37 26.22 12.79
CA PHE A 10 3.07 26.81 11.65
C PHE A 10 4.56 26.40 11.62
N PHE A 11 5.26 26.49 12.75
CA PHE A 11 6.67 26.09 12.84
C PHE A 11 6.85 24.58 12.59
N GLU A 12 5.98 23.74 13.12
CA GLU A 12 6.01 22.29 12.87
C GLU A 12 5.82 21.97 11.38
N LYS A 13 4.84 22.60 10.72
CA LYS A 13 4.62 22.44 9.28
C LYS A 13 5.81 22.95 8.47
N SER A 14 6.41 24.07 8.85
CA SER A 14 7.60 24.62 8.18
C SER A 14 8.78 23.65 8.27
N ALA A 15 9.09 23.15 9.46
CA ALA A 15 10.16 22.18 9.69
C ALA A 15 9.91 20.87 8.91
N SER A 16 8.67 20.36 8.93
CA SER A 16 8.28 19.16 8.18
C SER A 16 8.40 19.38 6.67
N SER A 17 8.03 20.56 6.17
CA SER A 17 8.15 20.91 4.75
C SER A 17 9.61 20.98 4.30
N LEU A 18 10.50 21.62 5.06
CA LEU A 18 11.92 21.68 4.77
C LEU A 18 12.55 20.28 4.75
N LYS A 19 12.23 19.45 5.75
CA LYS A 19 12.67 18.06 5.80
C LYS A 19 12.17 17.25 4.60
N SER A 20 10.94 17.48 4.18
CA SER A 20 10.34 16.81 3.03
C SER A 20 11.00 17.24 1.72
N LEU A 21 11.29 18.54 1.54
CA LEU A 21 12.03 19.05 0.38
C LEU A 21 13.43 18.44 0.27
N ALA A 22 14.17 18.38 1.39
CA ALA A 22 15.50 17.75 1.41
C ALA A 22 15.42 16.25 1.05
N LYS A 23 14.44 15.53 1.60
CA LYS A 23 14.22 14.12 1.25
C LYS A 23 13.88 13.93 -0.23
N MET A 24 12.98 14.74 -0.78
CA MET A 24 12.64 14.65 -2.19
C MET A 24 13.86 14.91 -3.07
N ALA A 25 14.66 15.95 -2.78
CA ALA A 25 15.87 16.27 -3.54
C ALA A 25 16.87 15.10 -3.57
N ILE A 26 17.05 14.40 -2.45
CA ILE A 26 18.03 13.31 -2.32
C ILE A 26 17.46 11.97 -2.82
N GLN A 27 16.19 11.69 -2.51
CA GLN A 27 15.63 10.33 -2.61
C GLN A 27 14.74 10.13 -3.83
N SER A 28 14.07 11.18 -4.33
CA SER A 28 13.17 11.02 -5.47
C SER A 28 13.93 10.84 -6.79
N ARG A 29 13.28 10.14 -7.71
CA ARG A 29 13.74 9.96 -9.08
C ARG A 29 12.58 10.29 -10.03
N ARG A 30 12.89 10.52 -11.29
CA ARG A 30 11.85 10.69 -12.32
C ARG A 30 11.07 9.37 -12.44
N CYS A 31 9.77 9.43 -12.17
CA CYS A 31 8.84 8.30 -12.30
C CYS A 31 7.83 8.61 -13.39
N ASP A 32 7.50 7.59 -14.19
CA ASP A 32 6.61 7.72 -15.35
C ASP A 32 5.36 6.86 -15.15
N ILE A 33 4.49 7.30 -14.22
CA ILE A 33 3.16 6.72 -14.08
C ILE A 33 2.20 7.60 -14.87
N LYS A 34 1.69 7.06 -15.98
CA LYS A 34 0.74 7.75 -16.85
C LYS A 34 -0.68 7.29 -16.56
N PRO A 35 -1.67 8.19 -16.67
CA PRO A 35 -3.07 7.79 -16.61
C PRO A 35 -3.40 6.77 -17.69
N VAL A 36 -4.14 5.72 -17.30
CA VAL A 36 -4.58 4.63 -18.17
C VAL A 36 -6.07 4.31 -17.99
N ALA A 37 -6.69 4.78 -16.90
CA ALA A 37 -8.09 4.52 -16.59
C ALA A 37 -9.00 5.06 -17.69
N ALA A 38 -9.97 4.25 -18.14
CA ALA A 38 -11.04 4.69 -18.99
C ALA A 38 -12.03 5.62 -18.24
N PRO A 39 -12.76 6.51 -18.94
CA PRO A 39 -13.78 7.33 -18.28
C PRO A 39 -14.82 6.48 -17.56
N GLY A 40 -15.03 6.75 -16.27
CA GLY A 40 -16.00 6.04 -15.43
C GLY A 40 -15.49 4.71 -14.84
N GLU A 41 -14.31 4.24 -15.24
CA GLU A 41 -13.74 3.01 -14.74
C GLU A 41 -13.31 3.15 -13.27
N SER A 42 -13.57 2.10 -12.50
CA SER A 42 -13.20 2.00 -11.07
C SER A 42 -12.08 0.99 -10.89
N LEU A 43 -11.22 1.20 -9.88
CA LEU A 43 -10.13 0.29 -9.52
C LEU A 43 -10.46 -0.41 -8.20
N ILE A 44 -10.19 -1.70 -8.11
CA ILE A 44 -10.17 -2.42 -6.84
C ILE A 44 -8.73 -2.62 -6.38
N VAL A 45 -8.37 -2.05 -5.24
CA VAL A 45 -7.08 -2.26 -4.55
C VAL A 45 -7.25 -3.36 -3.53
N MET A 46 -6.52 -4.47 -3.72
CA MET A 46 -6.60 -5.66 -2.89
C MET A 46 -5.47 -5.69 -1.87
N GLY A 47 -5.81 -5.52 -0.59
CA GLY A 47 -4.91 -5.85 0.52
C GLY A 47 -4.83 -7.36 0.73
N ASN A 48 -3.93 -7.80 1.61
CA ASN A 48 -3.73 -9.23 1.91
C ASN A 48 -4.32 -9.63 3.27
N GLY A 49 -5.20 -8.83 3.84
CA GLY A 49 -5.85 -9.16 5.10
C GLY A 49 -6.83 -10.34 4.98
N PRO A 50 -7.17 -11.01 6.08
CA PRO A 50 -7.97 -12.24 6.08
C PRO A 50 -9.35 -12.07 5.43
N SER A 51 -9.96 -10.88 5.51
CA SER A 51 -11.24 -10.58 4.85
C SER A 51 -11.21 -10.66 3.33
N LEU A 52 -10.02 -10.73 2.70
CA LEU A 52 -9.93 -10.87 1.24
C LEU A 52 -10.50 -12.19 0.76
N ALA A 53 -10.32 -13.29 1.53
CA ALA A 53 -10.87 -14.60 1.17
C ALA A 53 -12.39 -14.55 1.06
N ASP A 54 -13.07 -13.91 2.03
CA ASP A 54 -14.53 -13.73 1.97
C ASP A 54 -14.93 -12.82 0.80
N THR A 55 -14.17 -11.75 0.54
CA THR A 55 -14.42 -10.86 -0.61
C THR A 55 -14.34 -11.63 -1.92
N MET A 56 -13.31 -12.48 -2.11
CA MET A 56 -13.17 -13.29 -3.32
C MET A 56 -14.32 -14.26 -3.52
N ARG A 57 -14.80 -14.89 -2.45
CA ARG A 57 -15.95 -15.81 -2.49
C ARG A 57 -17.26 -15.07 -2.80
N ASP A 58 -17.52 -13.96 -2.12
CA ASP A 58 -18.83 -13.33 -2.08
C ASP A 58 -19.00 -12.22 -3.14
N ASN A 59 -17.91 -11.75 -3.76
CA ASN A 59 -17.91 -10.66 -4.74
C ASN A 59 -17.12 -11.01 -6.02
N ALA A 60 -17.10 -12.28 -6.41
CA ALA A 60 -16.34 -12.74 -7.58
C ALA A 60 -16.71 -11.97 -8.87
N GLU A 61 -17.99 -11.67 -9.10
CA GLU A 61 -18.47 -10.89 -10.25
C GLU A 61 -17.88 -9.47 -10.26
N ALA A 62 -17.87 -8.79 -9.11
CA ALA A 62 -17.29 -7.46 -8.99
C ALA A 62 -15.78 -7.49 -9.25
N LEU A 63 -15.07 -8.50 -8.75
CA LEU A 63 -13.64 -8.66 -9.00
C LEU A 63 -13.34 -8.94 -10.49
N ALA A 64 -14.19 -9.70 -11.16
CA ALA A 64 -14.03 -10.00 -12.57
C ALA A 64 -14.36 -8.83 -13.52
N SER A 65 -15.14 -7.85 -13.04
CA SER A 65 -15.63 -6.72 -13.85
C SER A 65 -14.86 -5.40 -13.66
N HIS A 66 -13.83 -5.39 -12.82
CA HIS A 66 -13.02 -4.21 -12.54
C HIS A 66 -11.53 -4.49 -12.68
N PRO A 67 -10.72 -3.53 -13.12
CA PRO A 67 -9.27 -3.60 -12.98
C PRO A 67 -8.86 -3.82 -11.52
N LEU A 68 -7.90 -4.72 -11.31
CA LEU A 68 -7.41 -5.10 -9.99
C LEU A 68 -5.98 -4.64 -9.79
N LEU A 69 -5.67 -4.13 -8.59
CA LEU A 69 -4.31 -3.87 -8.14
C LEU A 69 -3.99 -4.74 -6.93
N ALA A 70 -3.12 -5.74 -7.13
CA ALA A 70 -2.68 -6.66 -6.08
C ALA A 70 -1.34 -6.23 -5.46
N VAL A 71 -1.02 -6.76 -4.27
CA VAL A 71 0.13 -6.33 -3.48
C VAL A 71 0.92 -7.50 -2.89
N ASN A 72 2.22 -7.27 -2.63
CA ASN A 72 3.11 -8.13 -1.84
C ASN A 72 3.12 -9.60 -2.32
N PHE A 73 2.84 -10.57 -1.44
CA PHE A 73 2.86 -12.01 -1.76
C PHE A 73 1.57 -12.55 -2.40
N ALA A 74 0.62 -11.71 -2.79
CA ALA A 74 -0.63 -12.19 -3.41
C ALA A 74 -0.37 -13.11 -4.62
N ILE A 75 0.68 -12.85 -5.41
CA ILE A 75 1.07 -13.68 -6.57
C ILE A 75 1.43 -15.15 -6.20
N ASN A 76 1.71 -15.42 -4.92
CA ASN A 76 2.02 -16.76 -4.44
C ASN A 76 0.76 -17.57 -4.09
N ALA A 77 -0.39 -16.92 -4.03
CA ALA A 77 -1.69 -17.58 -3.80
C ALA A 77 -2.25 -18.15 -5.12
N PRO A 78 -2.90 -19.32 -5.10
CA PRO A 78 -3.46 -19.91 -6.32
C PRO A 78 -4.55 -19.03 -6.94
N GLU A 79 -5.33 -18.34 -6.14
CA GLU A 79 -6.41 -17.43 -6.56
C GLU A 79 -5.92 -16.28 -7.45
N PHE A 80 -4.64 -15.92 -7.34
CA PHE A 80 -4.03 -14.87 -8.16
C PHE A 80 -4.13 -15.15 -9.66
N LEU A 81 -3.94 -16.40 -10.07
CA LEU A 81 -4.01 -16.79 -11.47
C LEU A 81 -5.43 -16.72 -12.03
N GLU A 82 -6.43 -16.88 -11.17
CA GLU A 82 -7.84 -16.75 -11.53
C GLU A 82 -8.24 -15.28 -11.64
N LEU A 83 -7.81 -14.45 -10.70
CA LEU A 83 -8.11 -13.01 -10.64
C LEU A 83 -7.43 -12.20 -11.74
N ARG A 84 -6.25 -12.60 -12.19
CA ARG A 84 -5.46 -11.98 -13.28
C ARG A 84 -5.34 -10.45 -13.16
N PRO A 85 -4.85 -9.89 -12.04
CA PRO A 85 -4.81 -8.44 -11.83
C PRO A 85 -3.93 -7.75 -12.88
N GLU A 86 -4.41 -6.63 -13.41
CA GLU A 86 -3.71 -5.80 -14.39
C GLU A 86 -2.57 -4.99 -13.77
N PHE A 87 -2.70 -4.70 -12.47
CA PHE A 87 -1.73 -3.91 -11.74
C PHE A 87 -1.21 -4.67 -10.51
N TYR A 88 0.06 -4.47 -10.25
CA TYR A 88 0.72 -5.08 -9.09
C TYR A 88 1.70 -4.11 -8.46
N ILE A 89 1.84 -4.10 -7.13
CA ILE A 89 2.81 -3.25 -6.45
C ILE A 89 3.59 -3.99 -5.37
N LEU A 90 4.91 -3.83 -5.40
CA LEU A 90 5.83 -4.25 -4.36
C LEU A 90 6.48 -3.03 -3.72
N ALA A 91 6.42 -2.90 -2.41
CA ALA A 91 6.96 -1.74 -1.71
C ALA A 91 8.08 -2.09 -0.70
N ASP A 92 8.05 -3.28 -0.12
CA ASP A 92 8.99 -3.68 0.92
C ASP A 92 10.37 -4.03 0.31
N PRO A 93 11.48 -3.52 0.87
CA PRO A 93 12.83 -3.86 0.44
C PRO A 93 13.16 -5.36 0.46
N VAL A 94 12.49 -6.17 1.28
CA VAL A 94 12.71 -7.62 1.38
C VAL A 94 12.55 -8.31 0.03
N PHE A 95 11.59 -7.87 -0.78
CA PHE A 95 11.35 -8.46 -2.11
C PHE A 95 12.53 -8.32 -3.08
N PHE A 96 13.40 -7.35 -2.85
CA PHE A 96 14.51 -7.02 -3.74
C PHE A 96 15.88 -7.45 -3.20
N ASN A 97 16.00 -7.64 -1.88
CA ASN A 97 17.27 -7.81 -1.19
C ASN A 97 17.45 -9.20 -0.56
N ASP A 98 16.38 -9.98 -0.42
CA ASP A 98 16.44 -11.29 0.25
C ASP A 98 15.94 -12.43 -0.65
N LEU A 99 16.78 -12.83 -1.60
CA LEU A 99 16.52 -14.01 -2.44
C LEU A 99 16.79 -15.34 -1.70
N THR A 100 17.25 -15.33 -0.46
CA THR A 100 17.38 -16.55 0.34
C THR A 100 16.02 -17.02 0.86
N ASN A 101 15.07 -16.10 1.01
CA ASN A 101 13.69 -16.40 1.39
C ASN A 101 12.96 -17.13 0.26
N ALA A 102 12.44 -18.33 0.55
CA ALA A 102 11.75 -19.17 -0.41
C ALA A 102 10.48 -18.51 -1.00
N ASN A 103 9.73 -17.73 -0.18
CA ASN A 103 8.55 -17.01 -0.65
C ASN A 103 8.92 -15.89 -1.63
N VAL A 104 10.04 -15.20 -1.40
CA VAL A 104 10.55 -14.18 -2.32
C VAL A 104 11.02 -14.79 -3.62
N ARG A 105 11.72 -15.92 -3.59
CA ARG A 105 12.07 -16.65 -4.81
C ARG A 105 10.83 -17.04 -5.60
N ARG A 106 9.86 -17.69 -4.97
CA ARG A 106 8.59 -18.09 -5.59
C ARG A 106 7.85 -16.90 -6.20
N LEU A 107 7.83 -15.75 -5.52
CA LEU A 107 7.24 -14.52 -6.04
C LEU A 107 7.88 -14.11 -7.36
N TRP A 108 9.21 -14.10 -7.45
CA TRP A 108 9.92 -13.73 -8.68
C TRP A 108 9.81 -14.79 -9.78
N ASP A 109 9.79 -16.08 -9.42
CA ASP A 109 9.53 -17.17 -10.36
C ASP A 109 8.15 -17.01 -11.00
N ASN A 110 7.13 -16.67 -10.20
CA ASN A 110 5.79 -16.40 -10.69
C ASN A 110 5.73 -15.17 -11.61
N PHE A 111 6.42 -14.06 -11.29
CA PHE A 111 6.52 -12.92 -12.21
C PHE A 111 7.26 -13.26 -13.52
N SER A 112 8.13 -14.22 -13.49
CA SER A 112 8.90 -14.64 -14.66
C SER A 112 8.13 -15.57 -15.57
N SER A 113 7.30 -16.46 -15.03
CA SER A 113 6.72 -17.60 -15.75
C SER A 113 5.19 -17.73 -15.67
N ALA A 114 4.56 -17.34 -14.57
CA ALA A 114 3.13 -17.61 -14.36
C ALA A 114 2.21 -16.50 -14.92
N VAL A 115 2.72 -15.28 -15.11
CA VAL A 115 1.93 -14.16 -15.64
C VAL A 115 1.83 -14.25 -17.16
N THR A 116 0.68 -14.71 -17.66
CA THR A 116 0.40 -14.89 -19.09
C THR A 116 -0.48 -13.78 -19.69
N TRP A 117 -0.87 -12.78 -18.91
CA TRP A 117 -1.68 -11.62 -19.31
C TRP A 117 -0.89 -10.32 -19.15
N PRO A 118 -1.27 -9.23 -19.83
CA PRO A 118 -0.65 -7.93 -19.67
C PRO A 118 -0.78 -7.43 -18.21
N MET A 119 0.35 -7.19 -17.54
CA MET A 119 0.40 -6.69 -16.16
C MET A 119 1.41 -5.57 -16.03
N THR A 120 1.07 -4.56 -15.24
CA THR A 120 2.02 -3.51 -14.84
C THR A 120 2.46 -3.72 -13.40
N LEU A 121 3.74 -4.00 -13.19
CA LEU A 121 4.39 -4.14 -11.90
C LEU A 121 5.02 -2.82 -11.47
N PHE A 122 4.53 -2.24 -10.36
CA PHE A 122 5.09 -1.05 -9.75
C PHE A 122 6.09 -1.40 -8.66
N VAL A 123 7.28 -0.79 -8.73
CA VAL A 123 8.38 -1.01 -7.78
C VAL A 123 8.99 0.33 -7.35
N PRO A 124 9.63 0.41 -6.17
CA PRO A 124 10.32 1.63 -5.73
C PRO A 124 11.37 2.09 -6.74
N ALA A 125 11.53 3.40 -6.91
CA ALA A 125 12.37 3.98 -7.97
C ALA A 125 13.86 3.58 -7.89
N LYS A 126 14.35 3.31 -6.68
CA LYS A 126 15.77 3.03 -6.43
C LYS A 126 16.12 1.55 -6.33
N VAL A 127 15.14 0.65 -6.36
CA VAL A 127 15.43 -0.78 -6.23
C VAL A 127 15.96 -1.37 -7.55
N ARG A 128 16.82 -2.34 -7.43
CA ARG A 128 17.21 -3.22 -8.55
C ARG A 128 16.27 -4.42 -8.55
N ILE A 129 15.70 -4.72 -9.69
CA ILE A 129 14.90 -5.95 -9.87
C ILE A 129 15.88 -7.12 -9.94
N PRO A 130 15.73 -8.13 -9.05
CA PRO A 130 16.74 -9.18 -8.95
C PRO A 130 16.66 -10.22 -10.07
N VAL A 131 15.49 -10.36 -10.71
CA VAL A 131 15.21 -11.39 -11.74
C VAL A 131 14.52 -10.75 -12.94
N LYS A 132 14.75 -11.29 -14.13
CA LYS A 132 14.02 -10.86 -15.33
C LYS A 132 12.56 -11.30 -15.22
N THR A 133 11.64 -10.37 -15.39
CA THR A 133 10.19 -10.66 -15.46
C THR A 133 9.79 -11.25 -16.81
N GLY A 134 8.65 -11.93 -16.85
CA GLY A 134 8.05 -12.43 -18.09
C GLY A 134 7.72 -11.31 -19.09
N ALA A 135 7.53 -11.66 -20.36
CA ALA A 135 7.29 -10.72 -21.44
C ALA A 135 6.00 -9.90 -21.26
N ASN A 136 5.02 -10.44 -20.54
CA ASN A 136 3.74 -9.78 -20.27
C ASN A 136 3.80 -8.79 -19.09
N VAL A 137 4.91 -8.71 -18.33
CA VAL A 137 5.07 -7.86 -17.18
C VAL A 137 5.82 -6.59 -17.54
N THR A 138 5.12 -5.47 -17.56
CA THR A 138 5.72 -4.14 -17.73
C THR A 138 6.08 -3.55 -16.38
N VAL A 139 7.35 -3.21 -16.17
CA VAL A 139 7.80 -2.62 -14.90
C VAL A 139 7.70 -1.09 -14.95
N ARG A 140 7.10 -0.49 -13.95
CA ARG A 140 7.02 0.96 -13.71
C ARG A 140 7.55 1.28 -12.31
N ARG A 141 7.94 2.54 -12.10
CA ARG A 141 8.59 2.95 -10.86
C ARG A 141 7.80 4.02 -10.15
N PHE A 142 7.85 4.01 -8.81
CA PHE A 142 7.28 5.05 -7.96
C PHE A 142 8.27 5.49 -6.88
N ASN A 143 8.08 6.69 -6.30
CA ASN A 143 8.91 7.20 -5.21
C ASN A 143 8.24 6.96 -3.85
N PRO A 144 8.73 6.02 -3.01
CA PRO A 144 8.21 5.81 -1.66
C PRO A 144 8.76 6.87 -0.67
N VAL A 145 8.80 8.12 -1.08
CA VAL A 145 9.32 9.24 -0.29
C VAL A 145 8.18 9.87 0.49
N GLY A 146 8.20 9.72 1.82
CA GLY A 146 7.19 10.31 2.69
C GLY A 146 7.31 11.82 2.77
N VAL A 147 6.27 12.54 2.34
CA VAL A 147 6.17 14.00 2.33
C VAL A 147 5.10 14.45 3.31
N GLU A 148 5.45 15.39 4.16
CA GLU A 148 4.60 16.00 5.17
C GLU A 148 4.91 17.50 5.25
N GLY A 149 3.92 18.29 5.67
CA GLY A 149 4.10 19.73 5.90
C GLY A 149 2.90 20.56 5.47
N PHE A 150 3.13 21.59 4.67
CA PHE A 150 2.06 22.39 4.11
C PHE A 150 1.32 21.65 3.00
N ALA A 151 0.00 21.75 2.97
CA ALA A 151 -0.85 21.04 2.00
C ALA A 151 -0.48 21.32 0.54
N TRP A 152 -0.05 22.55 0.21
CA TRP A 152 0.39 22.88 -1.15
C TRP A 152 1.62 22.07 -1.57
N LEU A 153 2.60 21.88 -0.64
CA LEU A 153 3.80 21.09 -0.90
C LEU A 153 3.45 19.60 -1.07
N GLU A 154 2.60 19.06 -0.17
CA GLU A 154 2.09 17.69 -0.28
C GLU A 154 1.42 17.49 -1.64
N ASN A 155 0.51 18.39 -2.04
CA ASN A 155 -0.21 18.30 -3.32
C ASN A 155 0.72 18.35 -4.54
N ILE A 156 1.74 19.19 -4.53
CA ILE A 156 2.74 19.24 -5.61
C ILE A 156 3.53 17.92 -5.66
N ALA A 157 4.05 17.47 -4.51
CA ALA A 157 4.84 16.24 -4.42
C ALA A 157 4.05 15.01 -4.89
N PHE A 158 2.78 14.90 -4.47
CA PHE A 158 1.92 13.78 -4.83
C PHE A 158 1.52 13.81 -6.31
N ARG A 159 1.18 14.99 -6.83
CA ARG A 159 0.82 15.18 -8.25
C ARG A 159 1.99 14.88 -9.20
N THR A 160 3.21 15.27 -8.81
CA THR A 160 4.41 15.04 -9.64
C THR A 160 5.02 13.66 -9.45
N GLY A 161 4.48 12.85 -8.53
CA GLY A 161 5.08 11.56 -8.16
C GLY A 161 6.44 11.68 -7.47
N ALA A 162 6.83 12.87 -7.00
CA ALA A 162 8.09 13.07 -6.28
C ALA A 162 8.05 12.50 -4.85
N GLY A 163 6.85 12.29 -4.31
CA GLY A 163 6.62 11.69 -3.01
C GLY A 163 5.16 11.30 -2.80
N MET A 164 4.85 10.80 -1.60
CA MET A 164 3.53 10.36 -1.20
C MET A 164 3.36 10.55 0.32
N PRO A 165 2.15 10.37 0.90
CA PRO A 165 2.01 10.21 2.35
C PRO A 165 2.95 9.11 2.87
N ARG A 166 3.42 9.20 4.12
CA ARG A 166 4.45 8.27 4.63
C ARG A 166 4.03 6.80 4.42
N PRO A 167 4.74 6.04 3.58
CA PRO A 167 4.35 4.68 3.18
C PRO A 167 4.73 3.65 4.26
N ARG A 168 3.92 3.55 5.32
CA ARG A 168 4.12 2.60 6.42
C ARG A 168 3.61 1.19 6.12
N ASN A 169 2.84 1.05 5.05
CA ASN A 169 2.38 -0.22 4.51
C ASN A 169 2.18 -0.08 2.99
N VAL A 170 2.00 -1.19 2.31
CA VAL A 170 1.90 -1.24 0.84
C VAL A 170 0.60 -0.63 0.27
N LEU A 171 -0.47 -0.54 1.06
CA LEU A 171 -1.73 0.04 0.57
C LEU A 171 -1.62 1.55 0.32
N ILE A 172 -0.76 2.26 1.07
CA ILE A 172 -0.51 3.68 0.84
C ILE A 172 0.02 3.93 -0.58
N PRO A 173 1.15 3.33 -1.03
CA PRO A 173 1.59 3.48 -2.41
C PRO A 173 0.62 2.85 -3.42
N ALA A 174 -0.13 1.79 -3.08
CA ALA A 174 -1.11 1.19 -3.98
C ALA A 174 -2.24 2.16 -4.31
N ILE A 175 -2.84 2.79 -3.31
CA ILE A 175 -3.91 3.79 -3.50
C ILE A 175 -3.38 5.01 -4.26
N MET A 176 -2.21 5.52 -3.89
CA MET A 176 -1.58 6.65 -4.58
C MET A 176 -1.27 6.33 -6.05
N THR A 177 -0.88 5.10 -6.35
CA THR A 177 -0.72 4.62 -7.73
C THR A 177 -2.05 4.60 -8.48
N GLY A 178 -3.14 4.11 -7.86
CA GLY A 178 -4.48 4.14 -8.44
C GLY A 178 -4.94 5.55 -8.80
N ILE A 179 -4.68 6.55 -7.92
CA ILE A 179 -4.97 7.97 -8.22
C ILE A 179 -4.11 8.46 -9.40
N ALA A 180 -2.82 8.11 -9.44
CA ALA A 180 -1.91 8.52 -10.51
C ALA A 180 -2.26 7.87 -11.87
N LEU A 181 -2.81 6.65 -11.86
CA LEU A 181 -3.34 5.96 -13.03
C LEU A 181 -4.63 6.59 -13.57
N GLY A 182 -5.23 7.54 -12.86
CA GLY A 182 -6.37 8.32 -13.33
C GLY A 182 -7.74 7.82 -12.88
N PHE A 183 -7.82 6.74 -12.09
CA PHE A 183 -9.08 6.21 -11.58
C PHE A 183 -9.78 7.23 -10.67
N LYS A 184 -11.07 7.44 -10.92
CA LYS A 184 -11.91 8.39 -10.18
C LYS A 184 -12.66 7.73 -9.02
N THR A 185 -12.80 6.42 -9.08
CA THR A 185 -13.38 5.62 -8.00
C THR A 185 -12.41 4.49 -7.66
N ILE A 186 -12.07 4.35 -6.39
CA ILE A 186 -11.17 3.31 -5.90
C ILE A 186 -11.88 2.58 -4.75
N TYR A 187 -12.01 1.28 -4.87
CA TYR A 187 -12.49 0.41 -3.79
C TYR A 187 -11.29 -0.28 -3.13
N ILE A 188 -11.29 -0.36 -1.81
CA ILE A 188 -10.26 -1.06 -1.04
C ILE A 188 -10.90 -2.29 -0.40
N VAL A 189 -10.34 -3.47 -0.66
CA VAL A 189 -10.76 -4.75 -0.07
C VAL A 189 -9.57 -5.44 0.60
N GLY A 190 -9.81 -6.37 1.52
CA GLY A 190 -8.74 -7.09 2.21
C GLY A 190 -7.82 -6.19 3.06
N ALA A 191 -8.33 -5.05 3.52
CA ALA A 191 -7.58 -4.04 4.27
C ALA A 191 -8.07 -3.98 5.73
N ASP A 192 -7.99 -5.08 6.43
CA ASP A 192 -8.50 -5.23 7.80
C ASP A 192 -7.82 -4.27 8.76
N HIS A 193 -6.50 -4.18 8.70
CA HIS A 193 -5.66 -3.30 9.53
C HIS A 193 -5.92 -3.41 11.04
N SER A 194 -6.38 -4.59 11.46
CA SER A 194 -6.72 -4.91 12.85
C SER A 194 -5.50 -5.30 13.70
N TRP A 195 -4.33 -4.86 13.32
CA TRP A 195 -3.04 -5.23 13.94
C TRP A 195 -2.97 -4.96 15.44
N SER A 196 -3.68 -3.93 15.91
CA SER A 196 -3.73 -3.60 17.34
C SER A 196 -4.47 -4.65 18.18
N LYS A 197 -5.33 -5.49 17.57
CA LYS A 197 -6.03 -6.57 18.27
C LYS A 197 -5.12 -7.72 18.69
N THR A 198 -3.98 -7.85 18.04
CA THR A 198 -3.02 -8.95 18.25
C THR A 198 -1.74 -8.48 18.92
N LEU A 199 -1.73 -7.23 19.41
CA LEU A 199 -0.59 -6.71 20.17
C LEU A 199 -0.66 -7.19 21.60
N GLU A 200 0.41 -7.85 22.02
CA GLU A 200 0.63 -8.33 23.39
C GLU A 200 2.03 -7.95 23.85
N VAL A 201 2.22 -7.89 25.15
CA VAL A 201 3.55 -7.76 25.77
C VAL A 201 3.70 -8.93 26.72
N SER A 202 4.71 -9.78 26.50
CA SER A 202 4.98 -10.91 27.37
C SER A 202 5.53 -10.49 28.73
N ASP A 203 5.57 -11.42 29.69
CA ASP A 203 6.15 -11.20 31.01
C ASP A 203 7.65 -10.86 30.95
N GLU A 204 8.34 -11.21 29.84
CA GLU A 204 9.73 -10.85 29.57
C GLU A 204 9.86 -9.49 28.88
N ASN A 205 8.79 -8.68 28.80
CA ASN A 205 8.73 -7.39 28.15
C ASN A 205 9.03 -7.44 26.62
N VAL A 206 8.70 -8.54 25.96
CA VAL A 206 8.79 -8.68 24.51
C VAL A 206 7.43 -8.33 23.88
N VAL A 207 7.45 -7.44 22.90
CA VAL A 207 6.23 -7.11 22.16
C VAL A 207 5.98 -8.18 21.09
N ILE A 208 4.76 -8.73 21.12
CA ILE A 208 4.30 -9.76 20.19
C ILE A 208 3.20 -9.16 19.33
N SER A 209 3.26 -9.39 18.02
CA SER A 209 2.19 -9.01 17.08
C SER A 209 2.04 -10.13 16.06
N VAL A 210 0.83 -10.62 15.93
CA VAL A 210 0.45 -11.57 14.88
C VAL A 210 -0.34 -10.83 13.81
N GLN A 211 0.11 -10.92 12.56
CA GLN A 211 -0.56 -10.27 11.43
C GLN A 211 -1.11 -11.36 10.50
N PRO A 212 -2.39 -11.76 10.66
CA PRO A 212 -2.97 -12.80 9.82
C PRO A 212 -3.16 -12.29 8.38
N HIS A 213 -2.89 -13.18 7.42
CA HIS A 213 -3.10 -12.95 6.00
C HIS A 213 -4.17 -13.90 5.44
N PHE A 214 -4.74 -13.58 4.28
CA PHE A 214 -5.73 -14.44 3.61
C PHE A 214 -5.13 -15.74 3.09
N TYR A 215 -3.84 -15.75 2.72
CA TYR A 215 -3.10 -16.95 2.37
C TYR A 215 -2.51 -17.62 3.62
N LYS A 216 -2.30 -18.93 3.55
CA LYS A 216 -1.67 -19.66 4.67
C LYS A 216 -0.24 -19.17 4.87
N ASP A 217 -0.01 -18.46 5.98
CA ASP A 217 1.31 -18.11 6.43
C ASP A 217 2.06 -19.41 6.79
N ASN A 218 3.30 -19.51 6.35
CA ASN A 218 4.19 -20.59 6.77
C ASN A 218 5.01 -20.17 8.01
N GLU A 219 5.61 -21.15 8.69
CA GLU A 219 6.44 -20.90 9.88
C GLU A 219 7.57 -19.88 9.62
N ALA A 220 8.08 -19.81 8.38
CA ALA A 220 9.13 -18.86 8.01
C ALA A 220 8.63 -17.41 8.08
N GLU A 221 7.38 -17.13 7.72
CA GLU A 221 6.79 -15.78 7.82
C GLU A 221 6.53 -15.42 9.29
N HIS A 222 6.02 -16.34 10.10
CA HIS A 222 5.87 -16.15 11.56
C HIS A 222 7.21 -15.85 12.22
N THR A 223 8.27 -16.61 11.88
CA THR A 223 9.62 -16.40 12.40
C THR A 223 10.17 -15.04 11.96
N ARG A 224 9.94 -14.63 10.70
CA ARG A 224 10.37 -13.33 10.19
C ARG A 224 9.68 -12.19 10.96
N VAL A 225 8.38 -12.26 11.13
CA VAL A 225 7.61 -11.23 11.89
C VAL A 225 8.09 -11.16 13.32
N ALA A 226 8.25 -12.29 14.00
CA ALA A 226 8.79 -12.34 15.36
C ALA A 226 10.21 -11.74 15.45
N SER A 227 11.08 -11.99 14.47
CA SER A 227 12.43 -11.42 14.43
C SER A 227 12.46 -9.92 14.23
N VAL A 228 11.55 -9.37 13.41
CA VAL A 228 11.44 -7.93 13.13
C VAL A 228 11.01 -7.18 14.40
N TYR A 229 10.13 -7.76 15.22
CA TYR A 229 9.61 -7.09 16.42
C TYR A 229 10.45 -7.33 17.68
N LYS A 230 11.44 -8.22 17.68
CA LYS A 230 12.23 -8.63 18.85
C LYS A 230 12.88 -7.47 19.61
N ASN A 231 13.18 -6.34 18.94
CA ASN A 231 13.84 -5.17 19.53
C ASN A 231 12.98 -3.90 19.47
N ILE A 232 11.71 -4.00 19.05
CA ILE A 232 10.83 -2.84 18.91
C ILE A 232 9.97 -2.71 20.17
N ARG A 233 9.90 -1.51 20.74
CA ARG A 233 9.07 -1.22 21.90
C ARG A 233 7.63 -0.92 21.50
N LEU A 234 6.68 -1.18 22.39
CA LEU A 234 5.25 -0.99 22.14
C LEU A 234 4.93 0.43 21.61
N HIS A 235 5.50 1.46 22.22
CA HIS A 235 5.26 2.85 21.79
C HIS A 235 5.74 3.12 20.36
N GLU A 236 6.78 2.45 19.89
CA GLU A 236 7.30 2.58 18.51
C GLU A 236 6.35 1.93 17.50
N ILE A 237 5.78 0.76 17.85
CA ILE A 237 4.76 0.09 17.05
C ILE A 237 3.50 0.94 16.98
N MET A 238 3.02 1.45 18.13
CA MET A 238 1.86 2.34 18.20
C MET A 238 2.09 3.63 17.38
N TYR A 239 3.29 4.21 17.43
CA TYR A 239 3.65 5.35 16.60
C TYR A 239 3.65 4.98 15.11
N SER A 240 4.12 3.79 14.73
CA SER A 240 4.06 3.31 13.35
C SER A 240 2.61 3.19 12.85
N PHE A 241 1.72 2.64 13.68
CA PHE A 241 0.28 2.56 13.38
C PHE A 241 -0.35 3.96 13.25
N TYR A 242 -0.06 4.86 14.20
CA TYR A 242 -0.50 6.25 14.12
C TYR A 242 -0.11 6.90 12.79
N VAL A 243 1.15 6.75 12.37
CA VAL A 243 1.61 7.31 11.10
C VAL A 243 0.90 6.68 9.91
N ALA A 244 0.67 5.36 9.92
CA ALA A 244 -0.05 4.67 8.85
C ALA A 244 -1.50 5.20 8.72
N PHE A 245 -2.25 5.23 9.81
CA PHE A 245 -3.63 5.72 9.80
C PHE A 245 -3.72 7.20 9.43
N ARG A 246 -2.82 8.05 9.96
CA ARG A 246 -2.74 9.46 9.56
C ARG A 246 -2.46 9.64 8.07
N SER A 247 -1.66 8.76 7.46
CA SER A 247 -1.38 8.81 6.03
C SER A 247 -2.61 8.57 5.17
N TYR A 248 -3.57 7.75 5.62
CA TYR A 248 -4.84 7.58 4.91
C TYR A 248 -5.68 8.86 4.88
N PHE A 249 -5.68 9.65 5.95
CA PHE A 249 -6.32 10.98 5.94
C PHE A 249 -5.61 11.95 4.98
N SER A 250 -4.30 11.87 4.84
CA SER A 250 -3.58 12.66 3.83
C SER A 250 -3.93 12.22 2.41
N ILE A 251 -4.06 10.91 2.16
CA ILE A 251 -4.56 10.37 0.89
C ILE A 251 -5.96 10.89 0.61
N ARG A 252 -6.88 10.84 1.59
CA ARG A 252 -8.26 11.32 1.41
C ARG A 252 -8.28 12.78 0.99
N ARG A 253 -7.58 13.67 1.72
CA ARG A 253 -7.52 15.10 1.35
C ARG A 253 -6.99 15.32 -0.08
N TYR A 254 -5.96 14.56 -0.45
CA TYR A 254 -5.42 14.63 -1.80
C TYR A 254 -6.42 14.10 -2.84
N ALA A 255 -7.04 12.96 -2.61
CA ALA A 255 -8.05 12.37 -3.48
C ALA A 255 -9.23 13.34 -3.70
N ASP A 256 -9.75 13.94 -2.61
CA ASP A 256 -10.82 14.95 -2.68
C ASP A 256 -10.42 16.13 -3.58
N SER A 257 -9.17 16.62 -3.46
CA SER A 257 -8.64 17.71 -4.30
C SER A 257 -8.50 17.34 -5.79
N ARG A 258 -8.52 16.03 -6.10
CA ARG A 258 -8.43 15.48 -7.47
C ARG A 258 -9.77 14.99 -8.03
N GLY A 259 -10.85 15.14 -7.26
CA GLY A 259 -12.16 14.59 -7.63
C GLY A 259 -12.13 13.06 -7.69
N VAL A 260 -11.37 12.41 -6.78
CA VAL A 260 -11.29 10.96 -6.65
C VAL A 260 -12.01 10.54 -5.39
N THR A 261 -12.89 9.55 -5.50
CA THR A 261 -13.60 8.97 -4.37
C THR A 261 -12.98 7.62 -4.03
N ILE A 262 -12.62 7.43 -2.76
CA ILE A 262 -12.08 6.18 -2.26
C ILE A 262 -13.07 5.58 -1.28
N TYR A 263 -13.47 4.33 -1.50
CA TYR A 263 -14.36 3.58 -0.62
C TYR A 263 -13.59 2.47 0.09
N ASN A 264 -13.82 2.32 1.39
CA ASN A 264 -13.36 1.16 2.13
C ASN A 264 -14.45 0.08 2.10
N SER A 265 -14.25 -0.93 1.25
CA SER A 265 -15.16 -2.07 1.08
C SER A 265 -14.74 -3.29 1.91
N THR A 266 -13.78 -3.13 2.80
CA THR A 266 -13.36 -4.18 3.73
C THR A 266 -14.27 -4.21 4.95
N PRO A 267 -14.97 -5.32 5.23
CA PRO A 267 -15.76 -5.46 6.46
C PRO A 267 -14.88 -5.30 7.71
N SER A 268 -15.38 -4.64 8.73
CA SER A 268 -14.71 -4.48 10.04
C SER A 268 -13.28 -3.91 10.01
N SER A 269 -12.87 -3.28 8.91
CA SER A 269 -11.56 -2.66 8.75
C SER A 269 -11.36 -1.54 9.78
N PHE A 270 -10.12 -1.36 10.25
CA PHE A 270 -9.75 -0.26 11.14
C PHE A 270 -9.41 1.04 10.41
N ILE A 271 -9.36 1.03 9.07
CA ILE A 271 -9.19 2.25 8.29
C ILE A 271 -10.48 3.06 8.32
N ASP A 272 -10.49 4.19 9.01
CA ASP A 272 -11.62 5.09 9.20
C ASP A 272 -11.58 6.34 8.31
N ALA A 273 -10.50 6.52 7.56
CA ALA A 273 -10.31 7.69 6.71
C ALA A 273 -11.28 7.74 5.51
N PHE A 274 -11.78 6.60 5.03
CA PHE A 274 -12.60 6.51 3.83
C PHE A 274 -14.04 6.07 4.16
N PRO A 275 -15.05 6.59 3.43
CA PRO A 275 -16.43 6.13 3.60
C PRO A 275 -16.57 4.64 3.30
N ARG A 276 -17.45 3.98 4.05
CA ARG A 276 -17.76 2.55 3.87
C ARG A 276 -18.75 2.38 2.73
N ARG A 277 -18.44 1.44 1.85
CA ARG A 277 -19.34 1.03 0.78
C ARG A 277 -19.09 -0.44 0.44
N PRO A 278 -20.11 -1.31 0.51
CA PRO A 278 -19.99 -2.69 0.03
C PRO A 278 -19.54 -2.71 -1.43
N LEU A 279 -18.69 -3.68 -1.78
CA LEU A 279 -18.33 -3.92 -3.17
C LEU A 279 -19.57 -4.48 -3.87
N LYS A 280 -19.94 -3.90 -5.01
CA LYS A 280 -21.03 -4.37 -5.86
C LYS A 280 -20.46 -4.61 -7.25
N GLY A 281 -21.03 -5.57 -7.99
CA GLY A 281 -20.73 -5.74 -9.40
C GLY A 281 -20.98 -4.44 -10.19
N ALA A 282 -20.32 -4.27 -11.32
CA ALA A 282 -20.59 -3.18 -12.22
C ALA A 282 -22.04 -3.33 -12.73
N SER A 283 -22.90 -2.34 -12.43
CA SER A 283 -24.26 -2.26 -12.94
C SER A 283 -24.27 -1.59 -14.31
#